data_f2b2eeb2139dfd53f200f36e6277cfb9
#
_entry.id   f2b2eeb2139dfd53f200f36e6277cfb9
#
_cell.length_a   1.000
_cell.length_b   1.000
_cell.length_c   1.000
_cell.angle_alpha   90.00
_cell.angle_beta   90.00
_cell.angle_gamma   90.00
#
_symmetry.space_group_name_H-M   'P 1'
#
loop_
_entity.id
_entity.type
_entity.pdbx_description
1 polymer ?
#
loop_
_entity_poly.entity_id
_entity_poly.type
_entity_poly.pdbx_seq_one_letter_code
_entity_poly.pdbx_strand_id
1 'polypeptide(L)'
;MSKPIVAVVGRPNVGKSTLFNKLCGQRLAIVEDTPGITRDRIFANCEWNGHDFLLVDTGGIEPKATEGILAHMREQAQIAIDTADCIIMVVDVRNGLTAADEDVAHMLRRSHKPVILAVNKCDNVGEAPMELYEFYNLGFEEVMPISSVHGHGTGDLLDAVCAHLDFSETVVEEDRIPVAIIGRPNVGKSSLTNRILGENRMIVANEAGTTRDAIDTPVDNAYGKFIFTDTAGLRKRSNITDGLERYMVVRALAAVERSRVALILVDATVGFTEQDSKVAGYAHDQGKACIIVVNKWDAVEGKETNTMELQRRGYAECFSFMGYAPIIFISAQTGYNVNKLMQLIRDVDAQNGARVPTGVLNEMLARATVRMQPPSDKGRRLKIFYLTQASTRPPTFVAFVNSKQLFHFSYQRYLINQIRENFGLEHTPIRLVIRERGTGSVGAKDV
;
A
#
# COMPACT_ATOMS: atom_id res chain seq x y z
N MET A 1 4.79 -9.98 -3.52
CA MET A 1 6.08 -9.43 -3.05
C MET A 1 5.78 -8.13 -2.35
N SER A 2 6.28 -7.92 -1.12
CA SER A 2 6.19 -6.61 -0.47
C SER A 2 7.26 -5.72 -1.09
N LYS A 3 6.89 -4.52 -1.53
CA LYS A 3 7.85 -3.55 -2.06
C LYS A 3 8.60 -2.91 -0.91
N PRO A 4 9.93 -2.73 -1.01
CA PRO A 4 10.68 -1.93 -0.05
C PRO A 4 10.15 -0.49 0.00
N ILE A 5 10.28 0.17 1.14
CA ILE A 5 9.78 1.52 1.38
C ILE A 5 10.95 2.49 1.52
N VAL A 6 10.92 3.57 0.74
CA VAL A 6 11.89 4.66 0.79
C VAL A 6 11.19 5.93 1.27
N ALA A 7 11.67 6.54 2.36
CA ALA A 7 11.09 7.78 2.87
C ALA A 7 11.97 8.99 2.55
N VAL A 8 11.33 10.10 2.16
CA VAL A 8 11.99 11.39 1.93
C VAL A 8 11.73 12.29 3.13
N VAL A 9 12.81 12.75 3.80
CA VAL A 9 12.76 13.63 4.97
C VAL A 9 13.59 14.89 4.75
N GLY A 10 13.34 15.94 5.50
CA GLY A 10 14.09 17.19 5.44
C GLY A 10 13.24 18.42 5.76
N ARG A 11 13.88 19.59 5.88
CA ARG A 11 13.22 20.87 6.17
C ARG A 11 12.12 21.24 5.17
N PRO A 12 11.18 22.10 5.51
CA PRO A 12 10.33 22.77 4.53
C PRO A 12 11.18 23.50 3.46
N ASN A 13 10.72 23.52 2.23
CA ASN A 13 11.32 24.24 1.09
C ASN A 13 12.72 23.79 0.62
N VAL A 14 13.24 22.65 1.09
CA VAL A 14 14.49 22.06 0.53
C VAL A 14 14.26 21.36 -0.81
N GLY A 15 13.01 21.19 -1.23
CA GLY A 15 12.65 20.59 -2.51
C GLY A 15 12.23 19.12 -2.44
N LYS A 16 11.81 18.61 -1.28
CA LYS A 16 11.32 17.21 -1.11
C LYS A 16 10.24 16.83 -2.11
N SER A 17 9.16 17.61 -2.18
CA SER A 17 8.05 17.31 -3.10
C SER A 17 8.42 17.46 -4.57
N THR A 18 9.39 18.34 -4.89
CA THR A 18 9.96 18.44 -6.24
C THR A 18 10.76 17.19 -6.57
N LEU A 19 11.59 16.70 -5.65
CA LEU A 19 12.33 15.46 -5.79
C LEU A 19 11.37 14.27 -5.91
N PHE A 20 10.41 14.16 -5.02
CA PHE A 20 9.37 13.13 -5.05
C PHE A 20 8.67 13.06 -6.41
N ASN A 21 8.17 14.19 -6.90
CA ASN A 21 7.51 14.25 -8.21
C ASN A 21 8.47 13.91 -9.37
N LYS A 22 9.76 14.27 -9.26
CA LYS A 22 10.77 13.97 -10.27
C LYS A 22 11.08 12.47 -10.32
N LEU A 23 11.25 11.83 -9.16
CA LEU A 23 11.52 10.40 -9.06
C LEU A 23 10.32 9.56 -9.52
N CYS A 24 9.10 10.01 -9.21
CA CYS A 24 7.85 9.37 -9.65
C CYS A 24 7.53 9.65 -11.12
N GLY A 25 7.96 10.81 -11.66
CA GLY A 25 7.57 11.29 -12.99
C GLY A 25 8.25 10.60 -14.17
N GLN A 26 9.21 9.72 -13.94
CA GLN A 26 9.90 9.02 -15.03
C GLN A 26 9.05 7.90 -15.65
N ARG A 27 8.02 7.37 -14.95
CA ARG A 27 6.94 6.54 -15.50
C ARG A 27 5.71 6.54 -14.58
N LEU A 28 4.84 7.54 -14.71
CA LEU A 28 3.48 7.42 -14.22
C LEU A 28 2.73 6.44 -15.13
N ALA A 29 2.67 5.17 -14.73
CA ALA A 29 1.63 4.28 -15.23
C ALA A 29 0.29 4.88 -14.81
N ILE A 30 -0.57 5.07 -15.80
CA ILE A 30 -1.90 5.64 -15.79
C ILE A 30 -2.65 5.22 -14.53
N VAL A 31 -2.76 6.14 -13.57
CA VAL A 31 -3.76 6.03 -12.50
C VAL A 31 -5.02 6.66 -13.06
N GLU A 32 -6.02 5.83 -13.36
CA GLU A 32 -7.37 6.28 -13.70
C GLU A 32 -7.88 7.19 -12.58
N ASP A 33 -8.51 8.31 -12.97
CA ASP A 33 -9.20 9.23 -12.07
C ASP A 33 -10.33 8.50 -11.34
N THR A 34 -10.02 7.92 -10.19
CA THR A 34 -11.05 7.33 -9.32
C THR A 34 -11.66 8.46 -8.49
N PRO A 35 -12.99 8.71 -8.55
CA PRO A 35 -13.63 9.75 -7.76
C PRO A 35 -13.47 9.47 -6.27
N GLY A 36 -12.84 10.41 -5.55
CA GLY A 36 -12.68 10.35 -4.09
C GLY A 36 -11.24 10.38 -3.56
N ILE A 37 -10.22 10.33 -4.42
CA ILE A 37 -8.82 10.40 -4.01
C ILE A 37 -8.31 11.84 -4.25
N THR A 38 -8.06 12.55 -3.16
CA THR A 38 -7.51 13.92 -3.19
C THR A 38 -6.06 13.91 -3.70
N ARG A 39 -5.69 14.99 -4.43
CA ARG A 39 -4.40 15.23 -5.09
C ARG A 39 -3.15 15.28 -4.19
N ASP A 40 -3.26 15.09 -2.90
CA ASP A 40 -2.12 15.09 -1.97
C ASP A 40 -1.47 13.70 -1.95
N ARG A 41 -0.56 13.47 -2.91
CA ARG A 41 0.20 12.23 -3.00
C ARG A 41 1.28 12.18 -1.93
N ILE A 42 1.02 11.47 -0.84
CA ILE A 42 2.00 11.20 0.22
C ILE A 42 2.94 10.05 -0.18
N PHE A 43 2.57 9.24 -1.18
CA PHE A 43 3.33 8.06 -1.63
C PHE A 43 3.16 7.81 -3.13
N ALA A 44 4.15 7.13 -3.73
CA ALA A 44 4.07 6.69 -5.12
C ALA A 44 4.88 5.39 -5.33
N ASN A 45 4.42 4.56 -6.27
CA ASN A 45 5.20 3.45 -6.75
C ASN A 45 6.29 3.96 -7.70
N CYS A 46 7.53 3.59 -7.44
CA CYS A 46 8.69 3.88 -8.26
C CYS A 46 9.28 2.59 -8.80
N GLU A 47 9.78 2.63 -10.04
CA GLU A 47 10.54 1.56 -10.68
C GLU A 47 11.90 2.12 -11.12
N TRP A 48 12.98 1.44 -10.76
CA TRP A 48 14.32 1.78 -11.22
C TRP A 48 15.12 0.51 -11.53
N ASN A 49 15.69 0.42 -12.73
CA ASN A 49 16.47 -0.74 -13.20
C ASN A 49 15.77 -2.10 -13.02
N GLY A 50 14.43 -2.13 -13.14
CA GLY A 50 13.61 -3.34 -12.94
C GLY A 50 13.29 -3.66 -11.48
N HIS A 51 13.64 -2.78 -10.56
CA HIS A 51 13.33 -2.89 -9.14
C HIS A 51 12.18 -1.96 -8.74
N ASP A 52 11.16 -2.53 -8.14
CA ASP A 52 9.98 -1.79 -7.66
C ASP A 52 10.11 -1.45 -6.18
N PHE A 53 9.84 -0.21 -5.80
CA PHE A 53 9.77 0.24 -4.41
C PHE A 53 8.70 1.31 -4.21
N LEU A 54 8.29 1.55 -2.96
CA LEU A 54 7.35 2.59 -2.59
C LEU A 54 8.10 3.81 -2.06
N LEU A 55 7.93 4.96 -2.71
CA LEU A 55 8.46 6.24 -2.25
C LEU A 55 7.41 6.97 -1.42
N VAL A 56 7.80 7.48 -0.24
CA VAL A 56 6.92 8.19 0.71
C VAL A 56 7.45 9.60 0.93
N ASP A 57 6.63 10.64 0.63
CA ASP A 57 6.94 12.04 0.98
C ASP A 57 6.42 12.35 2.38
N THR A 58 7.32 12.40 3.36
CA THR A 58 6.96 12.83 4.73
C THR A 58 6.71 14.35 4.80
N GLY A 59 7.11 15.11 3.79
CA GLY A 59 7.01 16.58 3.72
C GLY A 59 5.63 17.11 3.31
N GLY A 60 4.78 16.30 2.70
CA GLY A 60 3.37 16.63 2.42
C GLY A 60 2.54 16.82 3.70
N ILE A 61 3.16 16.65 4.86
CA ILE A 61 2.59 16.85 6.19
C ILE A 61 2.75 18.35 6.53
N GLU A 62 1.71 19.15 6.30
CA GLU A 62 1.73 20.57 6.68
C GLU A 62 1.73 20.75 8.20
N PRO A 63 2.65 21.59 8.77
CA PRO A 63 2.62 21.89 10.19
C PRO A 63 1.37 22.71 10.52
N LYS A 64 0.70 22.39 11.63
CA LYS A 64 -0.24 23.33 12.23
C LYS A 64 0.56 24.57 12.68
N ALA A 65 0.03 25.75 12.48
CA ALA A 65 0.67 27.05 12.68
C ALA A 65 1.25 27.30 14.12
N THR A 66 1.07 26.36 15.04
CA THR A 66 1.46 26.47 16.46
C THR A 66 2.69 25.64 16.84
N GLU A 67 3.17 24.72 15.99
CA GLU A 67 4.34 23.88 16.29
C GLU A 67 5.56 24.37 15.51
N GLY A 68 6.72 24.48 16.18
CA GLY A 68 7.95 24.95 15.55
C GLY A 68 8.47 23.98 14.48
N ILE A 69 9.15 24.50 13.46
CA ILE A 69 9.75 23.74 12.32
C ILE A 69 10.52 22.50 12.80
N LEU A 70 11.23 22.60 13.91
CA LEU A 70 12.06 21.55 14.49
C LEU A 70 11.22 20.34 14.99
N ALA A 71 10.09 20.61 15.67
CA ALA A 71 9.19 19.55 16.14
C ALA A 71 8.64 18.75 14.97
N HIS A 72 8.22 19.44 13.92
CA HIS A 72 7.70 18.83 12.70
C HIS A 72 8.76 17.97 11.97
N MET A 73 10.00 18.46 11.87
CA MET A 73 11.09 17.68 11.26
C MET A 73 11.42 16.41 12.05
N ARG A 74 11.41 16.50 13.39
CA ARG A 74 11.60 15.32 14.25
C ARG A 74 10.50 14.29 14.07
N GLU A 75 9.26 14.73 13.91
CA GLU A 75 8.13 13.85 13.62
C GLU A 75 8.30 13.15 12.26
N GLN A 76 8.66 13.89 11.21
CA GLN A 76 8.96 13.33 9.89
C GLN A 76 10.09 12.28 9.94
N ALA A 77 11.17 12.60 10.66
CA ALA A 77 12.28 11.67 10.85
C ALA A 77 11.84 10.39 11.59
N GLN A 78 11.01 10.53 12.63
CA GLN A 78 10.50 9.39 13.38
C GLN A 78 9.59 8.50 12.51
N ILE A 79 8.73 9.10 11.68
CA ILE A 79 7.90 8.34 10.71
C ILE A 79 8.79 7.54 9.75
N ALA A 80 9.82 8.18 9.19
CA ALA A 80 10.74 7.53 8.27
C ALA A 80 11.51 6.37 8.95
N ILE A 81 12.02 6.59 10.17
CA ILE A 81 12.70 5.55 10.97
C ILE A 81 11.79 4.35 11.21
N ASP A 82 10.52 4.60 11.53
CA ASP A 82 9.59 3.53 11.89
C ASP A 82 9.08 2.73 10.68
N THR A 83 9.11 3.32 9.48
CA THR A 83 8.40 2.73 8.32
C THR A 83 9.27 2.41 7.11
N ALA A 84 10.40 3.11 6.91
CA ALA A 84 11.21 2.96 5.71
C ALA A 84 12.32 1.91 5.85
N ASP A 85 12.67 1.28 4.73
CA ASP A 85 13.84 0.40 4.61
C ASP A 85 15.09 1.20 4.25
N CYS A 86 14.94 2.34 3.53
CA CYS A 86 15.98 3.31 3.23
C CYS A 86 15.41 4.74 3.37
N ILE A 87 16.23 5.69 3.80
CA ILE A 87 15.82 7.08 4.02
C ILE A 87 16.65 8.02 3.15
N ILE A 88 15.98 8.91 2.41
CA ILE A 88 16.61 10.00 1.70
C ILE A 88 16.45 11.27 2.55
N MET A 89 17.52 11.76 3.15
CA MET A 89 17.53 13.05 3.82
C MET A 89 17.88 14.15 2.81
N VAL A 90 16.94 15.09 2.58
CA VAL A 90 17.11 16.19 1.62
C VAL A 90 17.47 17.48 2.36
N VAL A 91 18.58 18.10 1.94
CA VAL A 91 19.06 19.39 2.41
C VAL A 91 19.25 20.36 1.24
N ASP A 92 19.40 21.66 1.52
CA ASP A 92 19.49 22.71 0.50
C ASP A 92 20.87 23.35 0.54
N VAL A 93 21.66 23.17 -0.54
CA VAL A 93 23.02 23.72 -0.64
C VAL A 93 23.06 25.25 -0.53
N ARG A 94 22.02 25.94 -1.02
CA ARG A 94 21.97 27.41 -1.03
C ARG A 94 21.80 28.03 0.36
N ASN A 95 21.13 27.30 1.25
CA ASN A 95 20.87 27.78 2.62
C ASN A 95 21.95 27.32 3.61
N GLY A 96 22.88 26.47 3.17
CA GLY A 96 23.89 25.86 4.02
C GLY A 96 23.33 24.93 5.09
N LEU A 97 24.20 24.44 5.95
CA LEU A 97 23.86 23.55 7.07
C LEU A 97 23.15 24.33 8.18
N THR A 98 22.07 23.77 8.73
CA THR A 98 21.32 24.37 9.84
C THR A 98 21.26 23.44 11.04
N ALA A 99 21.08 24.02 12.26
CA ALA A 99 20.90 23.24 13.49
C ALA A 99 19.72 22.21 13.39
N ALA A 100 18.68 22.54 12.60
CA ALA A 100 17.57 21.63 12.39
C ALA A 100 17.98 20.42 11.52
N ASP A 101 18.86 20.58 10.56
CA ASP A 101 19.41 19.49 9.77
C ASP A 101 20.31 18.58 10.64
N GLU A 102 21.13 19.18 11.53
CA GLU A 102 21.97 18.44 12.48
C GLU A 102 21.15 17.58 13.45
N ASP A 103 20.07 18.14 14.01
CA ASP A 103 19.17 17.44 14.92
C ASP A 103 18.54 16.20 14.26
N VAL A 104 18.02 16.37 13.04
CA VAL A 104 17.41 15.26 12.26
C VAL A 104 18.48 14.22 11.90
N ALA A 105 19.65 14.67 11.43
CA ALA A 105 20.75 13.76 11.10
C ALA A 105 21.18 12.93 12.32
N HIS A 106 21.21 13.54 13.52
CA HIS A 106 21.51 12.82 14.75
C HIS A 106 20.48 11.72 15.06
N MET A 107 19.17 12.00 14.86
CA MET A 107 18.10 11.00 15.03
C MET A 107 18.25 9.86 14.02
N LEU A 108 18.47 10.20 12.75
CA LEU A 108 18.58 9.22 11.67
C LEU A 108 19.79 8.28 11.88
N ARG A 109 20.95 8.81 12.24
CA ARG A 109 22.15 7.99 12.54
C ARG A 109 21.93 7.01 13.69
N ARG A 110 21.18 7.38 14.72
CA ARG A 110 20.84 6.48 15.84
C ARG A 110 19.88 5.38 15.49
N SER A 111 19.18 5.48 14.38
CA SER A 111 18.22 4.46 13.95
C SER A 111 18.86 3.23 13.30
N HIS A 112 20.13 3.31 12.92
CA HIS A 112 20.86 2.29 12.16
C HIS A 112 20.20 1.90 10.82
N LYS A 113 19.29 2.73 10.31
CA LYS A 113 18.72 2.57 8.97
C LYS A 113 19.68 3.14 7.91
N PRO A 114 19.71 2.59 6.70
CA PRO A 114 20.42 3.20 5.57
C PRO A 114 19.89 4.61 5.30
N VAL A 115 20.78 5.60 5.29
CA VAL A 115 20.44 6.99 5.02
C VAL A 115 21.33 7.56 3.94
N ILE A 116 20.75 8.10 2.88
CA ILE A 116 21.44 8.79 1.81
C ILE A 116 21.15 10.29 1.96
N LEU A 117 22.19 11.11 2.04
CA LEU A 117 22.07 12.54 2.13
C LEU A 117 22.02 13.15 0.72
N ALA A 118 20.87 13.64 0.31
CA ALA A 118 20.67 14.32 -0.96
C ALA A 118 20.80 15.83 -0.78
N VAL A 119 21.91 16.39 -1.22
CA VAL A 119 22.17 17.84 -1.20
C VAL A 119 21.56 18.44 -2.46
N ASN A 120 20.40 19.07 -2.31
CA ASN A 120 19.58 19.56 -3.40
C ASN A 120 19.92 21.01 -3.80
N LYS A 121 19.44 21.40 -4.98
CA LYS A 121 19.65 22.70 -5.65
C LYS A 121 21.08 22.93 -6.11
N CYS A 122 21.81 21.84 -6.39
CA CYS A 122 23.08 21.86 -7.12
C CYS A 122 22.77 21.93 -8.62
N ASP A 123 22.44 23.13 -9.11
CA ASP A 123 21.91 23.29 -10.47
C ASP A 123 23.03 23.40 -11.54
N ASN A 124 24.27 23.59 -11.14
CA ASN A 124 25.41 23.66 -12.07
C ASN A 124 25.89 22.25 -12.44
N VAL A 125 26.05 22.04 -13.74
CA VAL A 125 26.55 20.76 -14.29
C VAL A 125 28.09 20.80 -14.30
N GLY A 126 28.70 19.78 -13.68
CA GLY A 126 30.15 19.51 -13.85
C GLY A 126 31.02 19.75 -12.63
N GLU A 127 30.75 20.69 -11.77
CA GLU A 127 31.50 20.91 -10.50
C GLU A 127 30.56 20.94 -9.31
N ALA A 128 30.86 20.12 -8.30
CA ALA A 128 30.14 20.19 -7.04
C ALA A 128 30.46 21.54 -6.36
N PRO A 129 29.44 22.28 -5.84
CA PRO A 129 29.67 23.54 -5.17
C PRO A 129 30.51 23.33 -3.90
N MET A 130 31.39 24.29 -3.58
CA MET A 130 32.24 24.18 -2.38
C MET A 130 31.46 23.99 -1.09
N GLU A 131 30.26 24.56 -1.03
CA GLU A 131 29.33 24.45 0.08
C GLU A 131 28.85 23.00 0.34
N LEU A 132 29.00 22.11 -0.65
CA LEU A 132 28.71 20.67 -0.48
C LEU A 132 29.49 20.04 0.66
N TYR A 133 30.75 20.49 0.85
CA TYR A 133 31.65 19.91 1.85
C TYR A 133 31.21 20.11 3.29
N GLU A 134 30.40 21.14 3.58
CA GLU A 134 29.82 21.34 4.90
C GLU A 134 28.89 20.20 5.32
N PHE A 135 28.21 19.59 4.38
CA PHE A 135 27.22 18.55 4.66
C PHE A 135 27.84 17.20 5.05
N TYR A 136 29.13 16.98 4.79
CA TYR A 136 29.84 15.81 5.33
C TYR A 136 29.94 15.83 6.86
N ASN A 137 29.81 17.00 7.50
CA ASN A 137 29.76 17.13 8.96
C ASN A 137 28.54 16.45 9.56
N LEU A 138 27.47 16.17 8.78
CA LEU A 138 26.33 15.40 9.24
C LEU A 138 26.66 13.93 9.48
N GLY A 139 27.83 13.44 9.01
CA GLY A 139 28.34 12.11 9.31
C GLY A 139 27.61 10.97 8.61
N PHE A 140 27.08 11.21 7.43
CA PHE A 140 26.59 10.16 6.52
C PHE A 140 27.69 9.76 5.54
N GLU A 141 27.74 8.47 5.19
CA GLU A 141 28.72 7.92 4.25
C GLU A 141 28.41 8.36 2.81
N GLU A 142 27.15 8.45 2.46
CA GLU A 142 26.68 8.79 1.12
C GLU A 142 26.10 10.20 1.08
N VAL A 143 26.85 11.12 0.47
CA VAL A 143 26.46 12.53 0.26
C VAL A 143 26.39 12.78 -1.24
N MET A 144 25.19 13.04 -1.75
CA MET A 144 24.92 13.14 -3.19
C MET A 144 24.44 14.53 -3.59
N PRO A 145 25.16 15.26 -4.43
CA PRO A 145 24.68 16.51 -5.01
C PRO A 145 23.60 16.21 -6.06
N ILE A 146 22.43 16.83 -5.91
CA ILE A 146 21.32 16.67 -6.84
C ILE A 146 20.69 18.01 -7.24
N SER A 147 20.01 18.03 -8.37
CA SER A 147 19.05 19.07 -8.72
C SER A 147 17.69 18.44 -9.02
N SER A 148 16.77 18.55 -8.08
CA SER A 148 15.41 18.02 -8.23
C SER A 148 14.66 18.66 -9.40
N VAL A 149 14.95 19.93 -9.72
CA VAL A 149 14.32 20.66 -10.83
C VAL A 149 14.84 20.15 -12.17
N HIS A 150 16.15 20.05 -12.32
CA HIS A 150 16.78 19.67 -13.59
C HIS A 150 16.97 18.15 -13.73
N GLY A 151 16.90 17.39 -12.63
CA GLY A 151 17.08 15.94 -12.62
C GLY A 151 18.55 15.50 -12.61
N HIS A 152 19.50 16.42 -12.36
CA HIS A 152 20.91 16.06 -12.24
C HIS A 152 21.13 15.26 -10.96
N GLY A 153 21.96 14.19 -11.02
CA GLY A 153 22.29 13.32 -9.89
C GLY A 153 21.14 12.43 -9.39
N THR A 154 19.93 12.53 -9.98
CA THR A 154 18.78 11.72 -9.52
C THR A 154 18.89 10.25 -9.91
N GLY A 155 19.60 9.93 -10.99
CA GLY A 155 19.91 8.54 -11.40
C GLY A 155 20.86 7.88 -10.40
N ASP A 156 21.96 8.56 -10.07
CA ASP A 156 22.94 8.06 -9.09
C ASP A 156 22.31 7.89 -7.70
N LEU A 157 21.40 8.82 -7.31
CA LEU A 157 20.63 8.71 -6.09
C LEU A 157 19.75 7.44 -6.08
N LEU A 158 19.08 7.14 -7.19
CA LEU A 158 18.26 5.94 -7.31
C LEU A 158 19.09 4.65 -7.32
N ASP A 159 20.27 4.66 -7.95
CA ASP A 159 21.20 3.53 -7.91
C ASP A 159 21.67 3.26 -6.48
N ALA A 160 22.01 4.30 -5.69
CA ALA A 160 22.39 4.17 -4.30
C ALA A 160 21.21 3.68 -3.44
N VAL A 161 20.00 4.21 -3.64
CA VAL A 161 18.80 3.71 -2.97
C VAL A 161 18.61 2.21 -3.24
N CYS A 162 18.67 1.79 -4.49
CA CYS A 162 18.50 0.37 -4.85
C CYS A 162 19.59 -0.53 -4.26
N ALA A 163 20.80 -0.03 -4.07
CA ALA A 163 21.89 -0.79 -3.44
C ALA A 163 21.62 -1.12 -1.98
N HIS A 164 20.85 -0.28 -1.28
CA HIS A 164 20.47 -0.49 0.12
C HIS A 164 19.16 -1.26 0.32
N LEU A 165 18.38 -1.45 -0.73
CA LEU A 165 17.12 -2.15 -0.66
C LEU A 165 17.30 -3.66 -0.88
N ASP A 166 16.63 -4.44 -0.06
CA ASP A 166 16.59 -5.90 -0.21
C ASP A 166 15.42 -6.28 -1.12
N PHE A 167 15.71 -6.60 -2.37
CA PHE A 167 14.75 -7.11 -3.35
C PHE A 167 14.71 -8.64 -3.39
N SER A 168 15.46 -9.31 -2.53
CA SER A 168 15.35 -10.76 -2.41
C SER A 168 13.90 -11.11 -2.03
N GLU A 169 13.37 -12.12 -2.67
CA GLU A 169 12.10 -12.72 -2.23
C GLU A 169 12.28 -13.12 -0.77
N THR A 170 11.70 -12.35 0.15
CA THR A 170 11.51 -12.84 1.50
C THR A 170 10.71 -14.12 1.33
N VAL A 171 11.35 -15.24 1.51
CA VAL A 171 10.70 -16.53 1.76
C VAL A 171 9.96 -16.32 3.09
N VAL A 172 8.82 -15.63 3.02
CA VAL A 172 7.79 -15.77 4.04
C VAL A 172 7.54 -17.26 4.03
N GLU A 173 7.71 -17.94 5.16
CA GLU A 173 7.24 -19.31 5.28
C GLU A 173 5.91 -19.36 4.56
N GLU A 174 5.83 -20.05 3.41
CA GLU A 174 4.67 -20.00 2.47
C GLU A 174 3.35 -20.32 3.17
N ASP A 175 3.45 -20.85 4.38
CA ASP A 175 2.39 -21.37 5.22
C ASP A 175 1.70 -20.30 6.11
N ARG A 176 2.23 -19.05 6.24
CA ARG A 176 1.61 -17.99 7.05
C ARG A 176 0.95 -16.91 6.19
N ILE A 177 -0.24 -16.46 6.61
CA ILE A 177 -0.98 -15.37 5.93
C ILE A 177 -0.63 -14.04 6.59
N PRO A 178 0.09 -13.13 5.89
CA PRO A 178 0.33 -11.77 6.40
C PRO A 178 -0.95 -10.93 6.33
N VAL A 179 -1.36 -10.37 7.48
CA VAL A 179 -2.60 -9.62 7.66
C VAL A 179 -2.30 -8.25 8.23
N ALA A 180 -2.76 -7.19 7.55
CA ALA A 180 -2.73 -5.83 8.08
C ALA A 180 -4.07 -5.45 8.71
N ILE A 181 -4.03 -4.76 9.87
CA ILE A 181 -5.21 -4.17 10.51
C ILE A 181 -5.13 -2.65 10.34
N ILE A 182 -5.96 -2.10 9.46
CA ILE A 182 -5.98 -0.68 9.14
C ILE A 182 -7.33 -0.05 9.49
N GLY A 183 -7.36 1.27 9.61
CA GLY A 183 -8.55 2.03 9.96
C GLY A 183 -8.18 3.25 10.80
N ARG A 184 -9.11 4.19 10.95
CA ARG A 184 -8.91 5.43 11.74
C ARG A 184 -8.63 5.17 13.24
N PRO A 185 -8.22 6.21 14.01
CA PRO A 185 -8.07 6.13 15.45
C PRO A 185 -9.34 5.63 16.13
N ASN A 186 -9.17 4.91 17.24
CA ASN A 186 -10.25 4.50 18.16
C ASN A 186 -11.33 3.56 17.58
N VAL A 187 -11.19 3.02 16.35
CA VAL A 187 -12.11 2.00 15.80
C VAL A 187 -11.94 0.62 16.45
N GLY A 188 -10.94 0.45 17.32
CA GLY A 188 -10.71 -0.79 18.06
C GLY A 188 -9.65 -1.72 17.47
N LYS A 189 -8.69 -1.21 16.68
CA LYS A 189 -7.57 -2.00 16.13
C LYS A 189 -6.80 -2.75 17.22
N SER A 190 -6.34 -2.00 18.24
CA SER A 190 -5.59 -2.58 19.37
C SER A 190 -6.44 -3.59 20.17
N SER A 191 -7.73 -3.33 20.32
CA SER A 191 -8.67 -4.26 21.00
C SER A 191 -8.82 -5.55 20.21
N LEU A 192 -8.96 -5.48 18.88
CA LEU A 192 -9.03 -6.65 18.02
C LEU A 192 -7.73 -7.45 18.06
N THR A 193 -6.59 -6.78 17.93
CA THR A 193 -5.27 -7.41 18.03
C THR A 193 -5.09 -8.12 19.36
N ASN A 194 -5.41 -7.45 20.48
CA ASN A 194 -5.30 -8.04 21.82
C ASN A 194 -6.25 -9.23 22.00
N ARG A 195 -7.44 -9.20 21.42
CA ARG A 195 -8.40 -10.30 21.45
C ARG A 195 -7.85 -11.51 20.70
N ILE A 196 -7.37 -11.31 19.46
CA ILE A 196 -6.79 -12.38 18.64
C ILE A 196 -5.56 -13.00 19.32
N LEU A 197 -4.69 -12.19 19.92
CA LEU A 197 -3.50 -12.64 20.63
C LEU A 197 -3.82 -13.27 21.98
N GLY A 198 -4.84 -12.80 22.68
CA GLY A 198 -5.24 -13.30 23.99
C GLY A 198 -5.91 -14.67 23.95
N GLU A 199 -6.68 -14.95 22.90
CA GLU A 199 -7.35 -16.24 22.71
C GLU A 199 -6.39 -17.34 22.21
N ASN A 200 -5.24 -16.95 21.61
CA ASN A 200 -4.27 -17.86 20.99
C ASN A 200 -2.93 -17.95 21.74
N ARG A 201 -2.94 -17.84 23.07
CA ARG A 201 -1.72 -17.92 23.93
C ARG A 201 -1.04 -19.30 23.97
N MET A 202 -1.44 -20.26 23.17
CA MET A 202 -0.71 -21.52 23.00
C MET A 202 0.17 -21.43 21.76
N ILE A 203 1.48 -21.41 22.02
CA ILE A 203 2.60 -21.48 21.05
C ILE A 203 2.99 -20.11 20.45
N VAL A 204 3.49 -19.21 21.27
CA VAL A 204 4.54 -18.31 20.81
C VAL A 204 5.87 -19.05 21.05
N ALA A 205 6.36 -19.76 20.06
CA ALA A 205 7.72 -20.24 20.08
C ALA A 205 8.64 -19.02 20.02
N ASN A 206 9.39 -18.76 21.09
CA ASN A 206 10.53 -17.87 21.12
C ASN A 206 11.65 -18.47 20.27
N GLU A 207 11.50 -18.51 18.96
CA GLU A 207 12.63 -18.68 18.06
C GLU A 207 13.20 -17.29 17.74
N ALA A 208 14.19 -16.93 18.54
CA ALA A 208 15.05 -15.79 18.27
C ALA A 208 15.78 -16.06 16.95
N GLY A 209 15.36 -15.38 15.87
CA GLY A 209 16.10 -15.42 14.61
C GLY A 209 15.31 -15.26 13.30
N THR A 210 13.97 -15.28 13.31
CA THR A 210 13.17 -15.26 12.05
C THR A 210 12.31 -14.02 11.83
N THR A 211 12.29 -13.07 12.77
CA THR A 211 11.55 -11.81 12.62
C THR A 211 12.51 -10.67 12.33
N ARG A 212 12.59 -10.24 11.06
CA ARG A 212 13.35 -9.05 10.64
C ARG A 212 12.83 -7.74 11.26
N ASP A 213 11.60 -7.74 11.78
CA ASP A 213 11.01 -6.58 12.48
C ASP A 213 10.34 -7.01 13.78
N ALA A 214 10.73 -6.40 14.90
CA ALA A 214 10.14 -6.58 16.24
C ALA A 214 8.64 -6.15 16.33
N ILE A 215 7.98 -5.97 15.21
CA ILE A 215 6.67 -5.32 15.03
C ILE A 215 5.60 -6.32 14.60
N ASP A 216 5.98 -7.42 13.96
CA ASP A 216 5.05 -8.42 13.44
C ASP A 216 4.80 -9.54 14.46
N THR A 217 3.56 -9.99 14.59
CA THR A 217 3.17 -10.99 15.57
C THR A 217 2.59 -12.22 14.90
N PRO A 218 3.26 -13.39 15.00
CA PRO A 218 2.71 -14.65 14.52
C PRO A 218 1.57 -15.13 15.40
N VAL A 219 0.55 -15.72 14.78
CA VAL A 219 -0.63 -16.30 15.44
C VAL A 219 -0.97 -17.62 14.77
N ASP A 220 -0.90 -18.70 15.52
CA ASP A 220 -1.27 -20.04 15.09
C ASP A 220 -2.54 -20.46 15.82
N ASN A 221 -3.56 -20.86 15.08
CA ASN A 221 -4.85 -21.29 15.66
C ASN A 221 -5.52 -22.35 14.80
N ALA A 222 -6.70 -22.81 15.22
CA ALA A 222 -7.48 -23.82 14.49
C ALA A 222 -7.88 -23.41 13.07
N TYR A 223 -7.81 -22.12 12.73
CA TYR A 223 -8.20 -21.57 11.44
C TYR A 223 -7.03 -21.42 10.47
N GLY A 224 -5.78 -21.45 10.96
CA GLY A 224 -4.57 -21.35 10.16
C GLY A 224 -3.43 -20.65 10.88
N LYS A 225 -2.38 -20.38 10.12
CA LYS A 225 -1.19 -19.64 10.57
C LYS A 225 -1.20 -18.24 9.96
N PHE A 226 -1.07 -17.23 10.79
CA PHE A 226 -1.17 -15.82 10.41
C PHE A 226 0.05 -15.04 10.91
N ILE A 227 0.34 -13.92 10.27
CA ILE A 227 1.26 -12.89 10.77
C ILE A 227 0.51 -11.57 10.74
N PHE A 228 0.25 -10.98 11.92
CA PHE A 228 -0.32 -9.65 11.99
C PHE A 228 0.77 -8.60 11.97
N THR A 229 0.77 -7.76 10.92
CA THR A 229 1.79 -6.73 10.69
C THR A 229 1.54 -5.48 11.54
N ASP A 230 2.61 -4.83 11.98
CA ASP A 230 2.61 -3.55 12.76
C ASP A 230 1.85 -3.60 14.10
N THR A 231 1.89 -4.72 14.82
CA THR A 231 1.19 -4.85 16.10
C THR A 231 1.83 -4.01 17.23
N ALA A 232 3.13 -3.74 17.20
CA ALA A 232 3.82 -2.93 18.21
C ALA A 232 3.39 -1.45 18.17
N GLY A 233 3.13 -0.90 16.99
CA GLY A 233 2.56 0.42 16.84
C GLY A 233 1.14 0.55 17.39
N LEU A 234 0.40 -0.56 17.42
CA LEU A 234 -0.92 -0.62 18.06
C LEU A 234 -0.84 -0.69 19.59
N ARG A 235 0.28 -1.19 20.17
CA ARG A 235 0.46 -1.37 21.62
C ARG A 235 1.03 -0.14 22.34
N LYS A 236 1.92 0.65 21.69
CA LYS A 236 2.64 1.80 22.32
C LYS A 236 1.81 3.08 22.48
N ARG A 237 0.51 3.06 22.31
CA ARG A 237 -0.37 4.23 22.24
C ARG A 237 -0.95 4.66 23.56
N SER A 238 -0.23 5.34 24.40
CA SER A 238 -0.89 6.11 25.48
C SER A 238 -0.66 7.63 25.46
N ASN A 239 0.30 8.15 24.68
CA ASN A 239 0.75 9.54 24.94
C ASN A 239 1.08 10.40 23.71
N ILE A 240 0.48 10.26 22.54
CA ILE A 240 0.79 11.14 21.39
C ILE A 240 -0.47 11.85 20.90
N THR A 241 -0.48 13.17 20.99
CA THR A 241 -1.52 14.10 20.56
C THR A 241 -1.19 14.73 19.20
N ASP A 242 -2.18 14.90 18.37
CA ASP A 242 -2.39 15.86 17.25
C ASP A 242 -1.58 15.84 15.94
N GLY A 243 -0.42 15.22 15.78
CA GLY A 243 0.20 14.93 14.46
C GLY A 243 -0.23 13.60 13.87
N LEU A 244 -1.17 12.95 14.54
CA LEU A 244 -1.46 11.51 14.52
C LEU A 244 -2.04 10.96 13.23
N GLU A 245 -2.80 11.75 12.46
CA GLU A 245 -3.59 11.19 11.35
C GLU A 245 -2.72 10.73 10.18
N ARG A 246 -1.74 11.53 9.78
CA ARG A 246 -0.88 11.22 8.63
C ARG A 246 0.17 10.16 8.96
N TYR A 247 0.73 10.22 10.17
CA TYR A 247 1.57 9.14 10.69
C TYR A 247 0.88 7.78 10.63
N MET A 248 -0.41 7.75 11.01
CA MET A 248 -1.20 6.52 10.94
C MET A 248 -1.46 6.07 9.52
N VAL A 249 -1.63 7.01 8.58
CA VAL A 249 -1.75 6.67 7.16
C VAL A 249 -0.47 6.02 6.67
N VAL A 250 0.70 6.63 6.87
CA VAL A 250 1.98 6.06 6.39
C VAL A 250 2.24 4.68 6.99
N ARG A 251 1.96 4.48 8.29
CA ARG A 251 2.08 3.15 8.91
C ARG A 251 1.09 2.15 8.37
N ALA A 252 -0.17 2.58 8.13
CA ALA A 252 -1.16 1.72 7.50
C ALA A 252 -0.72 1.31 6.08
N LEU A 253 -0.08 2.23 5.33
CA LEU A 253 0.49 1.96 4.03
C LEU A 253 1.59 0.89 4.12
N ALA A 254 2.55 1.06 5.02
CA ALA A 254 3.63 0.11 5.23
C ALA A 254 3.12 -1.29 5.64
N ALA A 255 2.12 -1.34 6.51
CA ALA A 255 1.48 -2.59 6.91
C ALA A 255 0.74 -3.26 5.73
N VAL A 256 0.02 -2.48 4.92
CA VAL A 256 -0.69 -2.97 3.73
C VAL A 256 0.29 -3.53 2.71
N GLU A 257 1.41 -2.86 2.45
CA GLU A 257 2.41 -3.37 1.48
C GLU A 257 2.93 -4.75 1.86
N ARG A 258 3.21 -4.97 3.14
CA ARG A 258 3.71 -6.26 3.66
C ARG A 258 2.62 -7.33 3.84
N SER A 259 1.34 -6.99 3.66
CA SER A 259 0.22 -7.90 3.84
C SER A 259 -0.26 -8.56 2.55
N ARG A 260 -0.94 -9.71 2.67
CA ARG A 260 -1.75 -10.35 1.64
C ARG A 260 -3.22 -9.99 1.80
N VAL A 261 -3.69 -9.84 3.05
CA VAL A 261 -5.07 -9.48 3.39
C VAL A 261 -5.07 -8.23 4.26
N ALA A 262 -5.89 -7.25 3.91
CA ALA A 262 -6.08 -6.02 4.67
C ALA A 262 -7.46 -6.01 5.35
N LEU A 263 -7.47 -5.90 6.69
CA LEU A 263 -8.69 -5.72 7.49
C LEU A 263 -8.95 -4.22 7.65
N ILE A 264 -10.01 -3.73 7.04
CA ILE A 264 -10.43 -2.33 7.10
C ILE A 264 -11.45 -2.20 8.24
N LEU A 265 -10.99 -1.70 9.41
CA LEU A 265 -11.83 -1.54 10.58
C LEU A 265 -12.62 -0.24 10.53
N VAL A 266 -13.93 -0.37 10.72
CA VAL A 266 -14.89 0.73 10.83
C VAL A 266 -15.63 0.60 12.16
N ASP A 267 -15.98 1.73 12.77
CA ASP A 267 -16.73 1.78 14.03
C ASP A 267 -18.24 1.78 13.75
N ALA A 268 -18.97 0.74 14.20
CA ALA A 268 -20.40 0.61 13.98
C ALA A 268 -21.23 1.73 14.64
N THR A 269 -20.72 2.36 15.70
CA THR A 269 -21.44 3.42 16.44
C THR A 269 -21.33 4.79 15.76
N VAL A 270 -20.25 5.02 15.00
CA VAL A 270 -19.98 6.28 14.29
C VAL A 270 -20.38 6.19 12.81
N GLY A 271 -20.32 4.99 12.24
CA GLY A 271 -20.56 4.74 10.83
C GLY A 271 -19.36 5.07 9.94
N PHE A 272 -19.63 5.15 8.64
CA PHE A 272 -18.64 5.43 7.60
C PHE A 272 -18.20 6.91 7.59
N THR A 273 -16.92 7.13 7.29
CA THR A 273 -16.33 8.47 7.11
C THR A 273 -15.45 8.52 5.88
N GLU A 274 -15.17 9.73 5.36
CA GLU A 274 -14.23 9.93 4.24
C GLU A 274 -12.83 9.36 4.52
N GLN A 275 -12.38 9.39 5.78
CA GLN A 275 -11.10 8.84 6.17
C GLN A 275 -11.05 7.31 6.04
N ASP A 276 -12.17 6.63 6.31
CA ASP A 276 -12.30 5.18 6.08
C ASP A 276 -12.18 4.86 4.58
N SER A 277 -12.77 5.71 3.70
CA SER A 277 -12.65 5.58 2.26
C SER A 277 -11.21 5.73 1.76
N LYS A 278 -10.47 6.73 2.26
CA LYS A 278 -9.07 6.97 1.86
C LYS A 278 -8.17 5.78 2.21
N VAL A 279 -8.30 5.26 3.42
CA VAL A 279 -7.51 4.11 3.88
C VAL A 279 -7.86 2.84 3.10
N ALA A 280 -9.15 2.62 2.84
CA ALA A 280 -9.62 1.48 2.05
C ALA A 280 -9.21 1.59 0.58
N GLY A 281 -9.30 2.79 -0.01
CA GLY A 281 -8.91 3.06 -1.39
C GLY A 281 -7.46 2.71 -1.64
N TYR A 282 -6.57 3.04 -0.71
CA TYR A 282 -5.17 2.65 -0.82
C TYR A 282 -4.98 1.13 -0.90
N ALA A 283 -5.58 0.38 0.02
CA ALA A 283 -5.45 -1.09 0.01
C ALA A 283 -6.02 -1.71 -1.29
N HIS A 284 -7.09 -1.10 -1.81
CA HIS A 284 -7.69 -1.47 -3.09
C HIS A 284 -6.75 -1.21 -4.28
N ASP A 285 -6.14 -0.02 -4.35
CA ASP A 285 -5.23 0.39 -5.44
C ASP A 285 -3.97 -0.48 -5.49
N GLN A 286 -3.47 -0.90 -4.32
CA GLN A 286 -2.38 -1.88 -4.23
C GLN A 286 -2.81 -3.30 -4.63
N GLY A 287 -4.09 -3.54 -4.87
CA GLY A 287 -4.61 -4.84 -5.26
C GLY A 287 -4.61 -5.86 -4.13
N LYS A 288 -4.64 -5.41 -2.88
CA LYS A 288 -4.72 -6.31 -1.73
C LYS A 288 -6.12 -6.90 -1.59
N ALA A 289 -6.20 -8.12 -1.12
CA ALA A 289 -7.48 -8.69 -0.71
C ALA A 289 -7.97 -7.96 0.56
N CYS A 290 -9.20 -7.45 0.54
CA CYS A 290 -9.71 -6.59 1.60
C CYS A 290 -10.94 -7.21 2.26
N ILE A 291 -11.06 -7.01 3.59
CA ILE A 291 -12.25 -7.36 4.37
C ILE A 291 -12.69 -6.11 5.15
N ILE A 292 -13.93 -5.70 4.99
CA ILE A 292 -14.52 -4.60 5.75
C ILE A 292 -15.02 -5.16 7.07
N VAL A 293 -14.42 -4.70 8.17
CA VAL A 293 -14.69 -5.20 9.53
C VAL A 293 -15.42 -4.12 10.33
N VAL A 294 -16.72 -4.25 10.48
CA VAL A 294 -17.56 -3.34 11.26
C VAL A 294 -17.48 -3.77 12.72
N ASN A 295 -16.66 -3.06 13.50
CA ASN A 295 -16.37 -3.35 14.90
C ASN A 295 -17.28 -2.57 15.86
N LYS A 296 -17.26 -2.94 17.14
CA LYS A 296 -18.09 -2.40 18.22
C LYS A 296 -19.58 -2.65 17.99
N TRP A 297 -19.90 -3.77 17.35
CA TRP A 297 -21.30 -4.15 17.13
C TRP A 297 -22.10 -4.30 18.44
N ASP A 298 -21.45 -4.65 19.54
CA ASP A 298 -22.02 -4.73 20.88
C ASP A 298 -22.57 -3.37 21.38
N ALA A 299 -21.91 -2.27 21.03
CA ALA A 299 -22.21 -0.92 21.50
C ALA A 299 -23.27 -0.18 20.65
N VAL A 300 -23.79 -0.79 19.59
CA VAL A 300 -24.86 -0.20 18.78
C VAL A 300 -26.17 -0.34 19.59
N GLU A 301 -26.84 0.78 19.85
CA GLU A 301 -28.12 0.84 20.56
C GLU A 301 -29.34 0.63 19.63
N GLY A 302 -30.48 0.23 20.14
CA GLY A 302 -31.73 0.15 19.38
C GLY A 302 -31.73 -0.86 18.24
N LYS A 303 -31.00 -1.99 18.37
CA LYS A 303 -30.96 -3.02 17.33
C LYS A 303 -32.31 -3.69 17.12
N GLU A 304 -32.78 -3.63 15.89
CA GLU A 304 -33.92 -4.39 15.38
C GLU A 304 -33.44 -5.57 14.52
N THR A 305 -34.34 -6.47 14.17
CA THR A 305 -34.05 -7.68 13.38
C THR A 305 -33.33 -7.35 12.09
N ASN A 306 -33.64 -6.21 11.45
CA ASN A 306 -33.08 -5.80 10.15
C ASN A 306 -31.89 -4.81 10.24
N THR A 307 -31.51 -4.38 11.45
CA THR A 307 -30.48 -3.35 11.64
C THR A 307 -29.14 -3.73 10.97
N MET A 308 -28.72 -4.99 11.13
CA MET A 308 -27.46 -5.47 10.54
C MET A 308 -27.50 -5.45 9.01
N GLU A 309 -28.62 -5.86 8.42
CA GLU A 309 -28.77 -5.89 6.97
C GLU A 309 -28.85 -4.48 6.37
N LEU A 310 -29.54 -3.56 7.02
CA LEU A 310 -29.60 -2.15 6.62
C LEU A 310 -28.22 -1.50 6.67
N GLN A 311 -27.48 -1.70 7.75
CA GLN A 311 -26.11 -1.19 7.86
C GLN A 311 -25.18 -1.85 6.83
N ARG A 312 -25.33 -3.16 6.56
CA ARG A 312 -24.55 -3.85 5.54
C ARG A 312 -24.72 -3.20 4.16
N ARG A 313 -25.96 -2.88 3.78
CA ARG A 313 -26.27 -2.19 2.51
C ARG A 313 -25.65 -0.80 2.48
N GLY A 314 -25.78 -0.02 3.56
CA GLY A 314 -25.16 1.29 3.65
C GLY A 314 -23.63 1.24 3.51
N TYR A 315 -22.96 0.30 4.18
CA TYR A 315 -21.52 0.12 3.99
C TYR A 315 -21.17 -0.35 2.57
N ALA A 316 -21.95 -1.24 1.95
CA ALA A 316 -21.72 -1.70 0.58
C ALA A 316 -21.84 -0.55 -0.45
N GLU A 317 -22.74 0.41 -0.24
CA GLU A 317 -22.86 1.62 -1.05
C GLU A 317 -21.65 2.55 -0.87
N CYS A 318 -21.22 2.78 0.38
CA CYS A 318 -20.06 3.61 0.70
C CYS A 318 -18.75 3.05 0.13
N PHE A 319 -18.58 1.72 0.14
CA PHE A 319 -17.44 1.00 -0.39
C PHE A 319 -17.69 0.42 -1.79
N SER A 320 -18.53 1.04 -2.60
CA SER A 320 -18.91 0.54 -3.93
C SER A 320 -17.74 0.34 -4.89
N PHE A 321 -16.65 1.09 -4.73
CA PHE A 321 -15.41 0.93 -5.49
C PHE A 321 -14.68 -0.40 -5.21
N MET A 322 -14.96 -1.05 -4.07
CA MET A 322 -14.42 -2.35 -3.70
C MET A 322 -15.53 -3.36 -3.37
N GLY A 323 -16.55 -3.43 -4.22
CA GLY A 323 -17.72 -4.29 -4.03
C GLY A 323 -17.44 -5.79 -3.93
N TYR A 324 -16.18 -6.22 -4.13
CA TYR A 324 -15.71 -7.58 -3.88
C TYR A 324 -15.40 -7.84 -2.40
N ALA A 325 -15.14 -6.78 -1.60
CA ALA A 325 -14.72 -6.94 -0.22
C ALA A 325 -15.89 -7.40 0.66
N PRO A 326 -15.79 -8.54 1.34
CA PRO A 326 -16.85 -8.99 2.23
C PRO A 326 -16.95 -8.09 3.47
N ILE A 327 -18.17 -7.92 3.99
CA ILE A 327 -18.47 -7.11 5.17
C ILE A 327 -18.82 -8.04 6.32
N ILE A 328 -18.09 -7.94 7.44
CA ILE A 328 -18.34 -8.71 8.65
C ILE A 328 -18.53 -7.78 9.86
N PHE A 329 -19.56 -8.06 10.67
CA PHE A 329 -19.82 -7.35 11.92
C PHE A 329 -19.22 -8.13 13.08
N ILE A 330 -18.40 -7.46 13.90
CA ILE A 330 -17.71 -8.06 15.03
C ILE A 330 -17.81 -7.19 16.29
N SER A 331 -17.49 -7.79 17.43
CA SER A 331 -17.12 -7.07 18.64
C SER A 331 -15.77 -7.59 19.13
N ALA A 332 -14.74 -6.76 19.04
CA ALA A 332 -13.44 -7.06 19.60
C ALA A 332 -13.48 -7.18 21.15
N GLN A 333 -14.43 -6.49 21.80
CA GLN A 333 -14.60 -6.52 23.25
C GLN A 333 -15.20 -7.84 23.72
N THR A 334 -16.30 -8.30 23.10
CA THR A 334 -17.01 -9.52 23.51
C THR A 334 -16.51 -10.79 22.83
N GLY A 335 -15.75 -10.67 21.73
CA GLY A 335 -15.33 -11.80 20.90
C GLY A 335 -16.35 -12.20 19.82
N TYR A 336 -17.48 -11.48 19.71
CA TYR A 336 -18.52 -11.80 18.73
C TYR A 336 -17.95 -11.82 17.31
N ASN A 337 -18.17 -12.93 16.60
CA ASN A 337 -17.73 -13.19 15.24
C ASN A 337 -16.20 -13.09 14.96
N VAL A 338 -15.33 -12.99 15.96
CA VAL A 338 -13.87 -12.94 15.74
C VAL A 338 -13.38 -14.25 15.10
N ASN A 339 -13.89 -15.39 15.53
CA ASN A 339 -13.56 -16.69 14.93
C ASN A 339 -14.00 -16.80 13.46
N LYS A 340 -15.18 -16.24 13.12
CA LYS A 340 -15.63 -16.16 11.72
C LYS A 340 -14.72 -15.24 10.87
N LEU A 341 -14.23 -14.16 11.48
CA LEU A 341 -13.24 -13.29 10.81
C LEU A 341 -11.97 -14.06 10.46
N MET A 342 -11.45 -14.91 11.37
CA MET A 342 -10.25 -15.72 11.09
C MET A 342 -10.47 -16.70 9.94
N GLN A 343 -11.65 -17.35 9.88
CA GLN A 343 -12.02 -18.20 8.73
C GLN A 343 -12.07 -17.39 7.43
N LEU A 344 -12.73 -16.21 7.47
CA LEU A 344 -12.88 -15.35 6.31
C LEU A 344 -11.55 -14.86 5.77
N ILE A 345 -10.57 -14.54 6.62
CA ILE A 345 -9.20 -14.17 6.21
C ILE A 345 -8.58 -15.29 5.38
N ARG A 346 -8.65 -16.53 5.85
CA ARG A 346 -8.13 -17.70 5.13
C ARG A 346 -8.81 -17.89 3.78
N ASP A 347 -10.15 -17.81 3.75
CA ASP A 347 -10.93 -18.04 2.55
C ASP A 347 -10.66 -16.95 1.50
N VAL A 348 -10.49 -15.71 1.92
CA VAL A 348 -10.13 -14.57 1.06
C VAL A 348 -8.70 -14.70 0.53
N ASP A 349 -7.70 -15.09 1.36
CA ASP A 349 -6.32 -15.34 0.88
C ASP A 349 -6.27 -16.50 -0.12
N ALA A 350 -7.05 -17.57 0.12
CA ALA A 350 -7.15 -18.71 -0.79
C ALA A 350 -7.70 -18.28 -2.17
N GLN A 351 -8.78 -17.49 -2.20
CA GLN A 351 -9.31 -16.95 -3.45
C GLN A 351 -8.32 -16.03 -4.15
N ASN A 352 -7.61 -15.19 -3.39
CA ASN A 352 -6.62 -14.26 -3.94
C ASN A 352 -5.40 -15.00 -4.55
N GLY A 353 -5.06 -16.17 -4.01
CA GLY A 353 -3.99 -17.04 -4.51
C GLY A 353 -4.44 -18.04 -5.59
N ALA A 354 -5.71 -18.10 -5.92
CA ALA A 354 -6.25 -19.12 -6.83
C ALA A 354 -5.71 -18.99 -8.26
N ARG A 355 -5.41 -20.14 -8.86
CA ARG A 355 -4.96 -20.21 -10.25
C ARG A 355 -5.99 -20.93 -11.12
N VAL A 356 -6.39 -20.26 -12.20
CA VAL A 356 -7.37 -20.79 -13.17
C VAL A 356 -6.62 -21.31 -14.39
N PRO A 357 -6.82 -22.58 -14.80
CA PRO A 357 -6.20 -23.12 -16.01
C PRO A 357 -6.67 -22.36 -17.26
N THR A 358 -5.74 -22.10 -18.20
CA THR A 358 -6.02 -21.31 -19.40
C THR A 358 -7.13 -21.94 -20.28
N GLY A 359 -7.22 -23.27 -20.36
CA GLY A 359 -8.27 -23.96 -21.11
C GLY A 359 -9.67 -23.63 -20.59
N VAL A 360 -9.88 -23.81 -19.28
CA VAL A 360 -11.18 -23.53 -18.61
C VAL A 360 -11.55 -22.05 -18.69
N LEU A 361 -10.54 -21.17 -18.59
CA LEU A 361 -10.74 -19.73 -18.74
C LEU A 361 -11.24 -19.36 -20.14
N ASN A 362 -10.72 -20.00 -21.20
CA ASN A 362 -11.15 -19.73 -22.56
C ASN A 362 -12.49 -20.41 -22.92
N GLU A 363 -12.85 -21.50 -22.28
CA GLU A 363 -14.20 -22.06 -22.36
C GLU A 363 -15.24 -21.10 -21.76
N MET A 364 -14.94 -20.52 -20.61
CA MET A 364 -15.77 -19.46 -20.00
C MET A 364 -15.87 -18.27 -20.95
N LEU A 365 -14.76 -17.79 -21.51
CA LEU A 365 -14.74 -16.68 -22.46
C LEU A 365 -15.64 -16.94 -23.66
N ALA A 366 -15.58 -18.13 -24.25
CA ALA A 366 -16.44 -18.51 -25.38
C ALA A 366 -17.92 -18.41 -25.01
N ARG A 367 -18.33 -18.95 -23.85
CA ARG A 367 -19.70 -18.81 -23.34
C ARG A 367 -20.11 -17.37 -23.09
N ALA A 368 -19.22 -16.59 -22.45
CA ALA A 368 -19.46 -15.19 -22.14
C ALA A 368 -19.67 -14.33 -23.40
N THR A 369 -18.85 -14.54 -24.46
CA THR A 369 -18.96 -13.79 -25.72
C THR A 369 -20.20 -14.17 -26.54
N VAL A 370 -20.73 -15.37 -26.38
CA VAL A 370 -22.03 -15.78 -26.96
C VAL A 370 -23.19 -15.12 -26.21
N ARG A 371 -23.13 -15.09 -24.86
CA ARG A 371 -24.18 -14.52 -24.00
C ARG A 371 -24.28 -13.00 -24.18
N MET A 372 -23.15 -12.30 -24.22
CA MET A 372 -23.05 -10.86 -24.47
C MET A 372 -22.00 -10.62 -25.55
N GLN A 373 -22.47 -10.23 -26.72
CA GLN A 373 -21.58 -9.98 -27.85
C GLN A 373 -20.64 -8.81 -27.59
N PRO A 374 -19.34 -8.95 -27.94
CA PRO A 374 -18.38 -7.86 -27.82
C PRO A 374 -18.82 -6.60 -28.55
N PRO A 375 -18.53 -5.40 -28.02
CA PRO A 375 -18.93 -4.14 -28.62
C PRO A 375 -18.34 -3.94 -30.02
N SER A 376 -18.98 -3.08 -30.79
CA SER A 376 -18.53 -2.65 -32.13
C SER A 376 -18.56 -1.13 -32.22
N ASP A 377 -17.56 -0.54 -32.87
CA ASP A 377 -17.52 0.88 -33.21
C ASP A 377 -17.15 1.05 -34.68
N LYS A 378 -17.91 1.93 -35.40
CA LYS A 378 -17.70 2.25 -36.83
C LYS A 378 -17.50 1.02 -37.72
N GLY A 379 -18.30 -0.02 -37.51
CA GLY A 379 -18.22 -1.27 -38.27
C GLY A 379 -17.09 -2.22 -37.91
N ARG A 380 -16.22 -1.84 -36.94
CA ARG A 380 -15.19 -2.71 -36.39
C ARG A 380 -15.68 -3.34 -35.09
N ARG A 381 -15.69 -4.65 -35.03
CA ARG A 381 -16.12 -5.41 -33.86
C ARG A 381 -14.91 -5.79 -32.99
N LEU A 382 -15.05 -5.64 -31.68
CA LEU A 382 -14.07 -6.18 -30.73
C LEU A 382 -13.98 -7.69 -30.89
N LYS A 383 -12.77 -8.19 -31.04
CA LYS A 383 -12.47 -9.62 -31.06
C LYS A 383 -11.47 -9.92 -29.93
N ILE A 384 -11.88 -10.81 -29.02
CA ILE A 384 -11.03 -11.32 -27.96
C ILE A 384 -10.53 -12.69 -28.42
N PHE A 385 -9.23 -12.84 -28.59
CA PHE A 385 -8.63 -14.06 -29.11
C PHE A 385 -8.51 -15.14 -28.05
N TYR A 386 -8.02 -14.74 -26.86
CA TYR A 386 -7.92 -15.61 -25.69
C TYR A 386 -7.67 -14.80 -24.43
N LEU A 387 -7.89 -15.47 -23.28
CA LEU A 387 -7.58 -15.00 -21.94
C LEU A 387 -6.53 -15.91 -21.30
N THR A 388 -5.63 -15.34 -20.52
CA THR A 388 -4.70 -16.09 -19.67
C THR A 388 -4.58 -15.43 -18.31
N GLN A 389 -4.26 -16.18 -17.27
CA GLN A 389 -3.91 -15.61 -15.97
C GLN A 389 -2.40 -15.42 -15.88
N ALA A 390 -1.95 -14.18 -15.78
CA ALA A 390 -0.54 -13.81 -15.69
C ALA A 390 0.00 -14.01 -14.27
N SER A 391 -0.75 -13.58 -13.24
CA SER A 391 -0.33 -13.67 -11.84
C SER A 391 -1.49 -13.96 -10.89
N THR A 392 -1.14 -14.30 -9.66
CA THR A 392 -2.02 -14.38 -8.49
C THR A 392 -1.65 -13.28 -7.50
N ARG A 393 -2.52 -12.98 -6.55
CA ARG A 393 -2.29 -12.01 -5.44
C ARG A 393 -1.91 -10.59 -5.91
N PRO A 394 -2.79 -9.89 -6.67
CA PRO A 394 -4.16 -10.26 -7.04
C PRO A 394 -4.23 -11.08 -8.31
N PRO A 395 -5.31 -11.87 -8.50
CA PRO A 395 -5.58 -12.55 -9.75
C PRO A 395 -5.60 -11.57 -10.92
N THR A 396 -4.60 -11.66 -11.79
CA THR A 396 -4.40 -10.77 -12.93
C THR A 396 -4.56 -11.56 -14.21
N PHE A 397 -5.53 -11.15 -15.02
CA PHE A 397 -5.83 -11.79 -16.30
C PHE A 397 -5.42 -10.87 -17.44
N VAL A 398 -4.95 -11.46 -18.54
CA VAL A 398 -4.59 -10.74 -19.76
C VAL A 398 -5.52 -11.19 -20.87
N ALA A 399 -6.26 -10.22 -21.43
CA ALA A 399 -7.08 -10.41 -22.61
C ALA A 399 -6.33 -9.95 -23.87
N PHE A 400 -6.13 -10.84 -24.83
CA PHE A 400 -5.53 -10.51 -26.11
C PHE A 400 -6.63 -10.18 -27.12
N VAL A 401 -6.60 -8.95 -27.62
CA VAL A 401 -7.66 -8.39 -28.47
C VAL A 401 -7.13 -7.86 -29.80
N ASN A 402 -8.03 -7.58 -30.74
CA ASN A 402 -7.69 -6.91 -31.99
C ASN A 402 -7.51 -5.40 -31.87
N SER A 403 -8.15 -4.75 -30.88
CA SER A 403 -7.97 -3.32 -30.60
C SER A 403 -8.37 -2.99 -29.16
N LYS A 404 -7.49 -2.29 -28.43
CA LYS A 404 -7.75 -1.79 -27.07
C LYS A 404 -8.88 -0.74 -27.06
N GLN A 405 -8.94 0.10 -28.09
CA GLN A 405 -9.92 1.18 -28.20
C GLN A 405 -11.37 0.68 -28.26
N LEU A 406 -11.58 -0.54 -28.77
CA LEU A 406 -12.90 -1.16 -28.83
C LEU A 406 -13.31 -1.82 -27.50
N PHE A 407 -12.38 -1.96 -26.55
CA PHE A 407 -12.63 -2.62 -25.28
C PHE A 407 -13.24 -1.66 -24.27
N HIS A 408 -14.55 -1.45 -24.39
CA HIS A 408 -15.28 -0.52 -23.53
C HIS A 408 -15.31 -0.97 -22.07
N PHE A 409 -15.25 -0.03 -21.15
CA PHE A 409 -15.26 -0.24 -19.70
C PHE A 409 -16.42 -1.14 -19.21
N SER A 410 -17.63 -0.97 -19.76
CA SER A 410 -18.78 -1.80 -19.39
C SER A 410 -18.58 -3.28 -19.74
N TYR A 411 -17.89 -3.56 -20.86
CA TYR A 411 -17.58 -4.93 -21.27
C TYR A 411 -16.46 -5.54 -20.42
N GLN A 412 -15.52 -4.73 -19.99
CA GLN A 412 -14.48 -5.13 -19.03
C GLN A 412 -15.11 -5.57 -17.71
N ARG A 413 -16.02 -4.76 -17.16
CA ARG A 413 -16.77 -5.12 -15.93
C ARG A 413 -17.57 -6.40 -16.10
N TYR A 414 -18.23 -6.59 -17.25
CA TYR A 414 -18.95 -7.83 -17.55
C TYR A 414 -18.03 -9.04 -17.50
N LEU A 415 -16.87 -8.99 -18.16
CA LEU A 415 -15.92 -10.11 -18.15
C LEU A 415 -15.34 -10.39 -16.76
N ILE A 416 -15.01 -9.34 -15.99
CA ILE A 416 -14.56 -9.49 -14.61
C ILE A 416 -15.63 -10.20 -13.77
N ASN A 417 -16.90 -9.85 -13.93
CA ASN A 417 -17.99 -10.50 -13.21
C ASN A 417 -18.16 -11.97 -13.66
N GLN A 418 -18.00 -12.27 -14.96
CA GLN A 418 -18.01 -13.66 -15.44
C GLN A 418 -16.84 -14.48 -14.89
N ILE A 419 -15.65 -13.93 -14.81
CA ILE A 419 -14.49 -14.57 -14.15
C ILE A 419 -14.83 -14.83 -12.67
N ARG A 420 -15.34 -13.83 -11.96
CA ARG A 420 -15.70 -13.89 -10.56
C ARG A 420 -16.69 -15.01 -10.25
N GLU A 421 -17.79 -15.04 -10.99
CA GLU A 421 -18.88 -16.01 -10.82
C GLU A 421 -18.47 -17.45 -11.15
N ASN A 422 -17.72 -17.63 -12.25
CA ASN A 422 -17.38 -18.97 -12.73
C ASN A 422 -16.25 -19.64 -11.94
N PHE A 423 -15.38 -18.85 -11.27
CA PHE A 423 -14.18 -19.39 -10.60
C PHE A 423 -14.17 -19.17 -9.09
N GLY A 424 -15.29 -18.70 -8.51
CA GLY A 424 -15.40 -18.49 -7.05
C GLY A 424 -14.45 -17.42 -6.52
N LEU A 425 -14.15 -16.38 -7.33
CA LEU A 425 -13.28 -15.27 -6.95
C LEU A 425 -14.12 -14.09 -6.41
N GLU A 426 -15.07 -14.37 -5.54
CA GLU A 426 -16.07 -13.39 -5.08
C GLU A 426 -15.45 -12.33 -4.18
N HIS A 427 -14.45 -12.70 -3.36
CA HIS A 427 -13.92 -11.87 -2.29
C HIS A 427 -12.49 -11.39 -2.54
N THR A 428 -12.10 -11.26 -3.81
CA THR A 428 -10.76 -10.81 -4.20
C THR A 428 -10.80 -9.76 -5.31
N PRO A 429 -9.86 -8.80 -5.34
CA PRO A 429 -9.71 -7.90 -6.48
C PRO A 429 -9.29 -8.71 -7.71
N ILE A 430 -9.83 -8.36 -8.87
CA ILE A 430 -9.45 -8.95 -10.16
C ILE A 430 -8.92 -7.85 -11.06
N ARG A 431 -7.71 -8.01 -11.58
CA ARG A 431 -7.12 -7.14 -12.60
C ARG A 431 -7.30 -7.77 -13.98
N LEU A 432 -7.83 -6.98 -14.94
CA LEU A 432 -7.93 -7.38 -16.33
C LEU A 432 -7.12 -6.44 -17.20
N VAL A 433 -5.99 -6.93 -17.72
CA VAL A 433 -5.09 -6.19 -18.60
C VAL A 433 -5.44 -6.51 -20.05
N ILE A 434 -5.54 -5.47 -20.88
CA ILE A 434 -5.88 -5.62 -22.32
C ILE A 434 -4.62 -5.45 -23.14
N ARG A 435 -4.29 -6.47 -24.00
CA ARG A 435 -3.16 -6.42 -24.93
C ARG A 435 -3.65 -6.60 -26.37
N GLU A 436 -3.14 -5.78 -27.28
CA GLU A 436 -3.39 -5.95 -28.72
C GLU A 436 -2.49 -7.05 -29.29
N ARG A 437 -3.08 -7.91 -30.12
CA ARG A 437 -2.34 -8.91 -30.88
C ARG A 437 -1.89 -8.28 -32.21
N GLY A 438 -0.59 -8.02 -32.38
CA GLY A 438 -0.08 -7.58 -33.69
C GLY A 438 0.90 -6.42 -33.70
N THR A 439 1.22 -5.78 -32.58
CA THR A 439 2.40 -4.89 -32.50
C THR A 439 3.59 -5.73 -32.12
N GLY A 440 4.25 -6.28 -33.15
CA GLY A 440 5.49 -7.04 -32.97
C GLY A 440 6.62 -6.16 -32.49
N SER A 441 7.06 -6.44 -31.32
CA SER A 441 8.47 -6.68 -30.90
C SER A 441 8.41 -7.09 -29.43
N VAL A 442 8.91 -8.27 -29.20
CA VAL A 442 9.12 -8.82 -27.86
C VAL A 442 10.19 -8.00 -27.19
N GLY A 443 9.79 -7.00 -26.45
CA GLY A 443 10.56 -6.45 -25.35
C GLY A 443 9.90 -6.98 -24.07
N ALA A 444 10.60 -7.83 -23.36
CA ALA A 444 10.22 -8.33 -22.04
C ALA A 444 10.31 -7.20 -21.00
N LYS A 445 9.42 -6.21 -21.09
CA LYS A 445 9.45 -5.02 -20.19
C LYS A 445 8.09 -4.55 -19.68
N ASP A 446 7.01 -5.32 -19.84
CA ASP A 446 5.67 -4.94 -19.36
C ASP A 446 4.93 -6.12 -18.71
N VAL A 447 5.56 -6.77 -17.71
CA VAL A 447 4.87 -7.68 -16.78
C VAL A 447 5.00 -7.15 -15.37
#